data_40616c36ba0d77f5e06f0d1e72155308
#
_entry.id   40616c36ba0d77f5e06f0d1e72155308
#
_cell.length_a   1.000
_cell.length_b   1.000
_cell.length_c   1.000
_cell.angle_alpha   90.00
_cell.angle_beta   90.00
_cell.angle_gamma   90.00
#
_symmetry.space_group_name_H-M   'P 1'
#
loop_
_entity.id
_entity.type
_entity.pdbx_description
1 polymer ?
#
loop_
_entity_poly.entity_id
_entity_poly.type
_entity_poly.pdbx_seq_one_letter_code
_entity_poly.pdbx_strand_id
1 'polypeptide(L)'
;MAILQINDIYMGFSGETLFKEISFSVDEKDKIGIIGVNGAGKTTLIKLLLGLENSEINPATNERGTISKKSNLKVGYLAQNTQLNKENTVFNELMTVFNNLLEDYNRMQEINFLLTVNLDNFDKLMEELGEVSERYERHEGYSIEYKIKQILNGLNIPENLWTMKIGNLSGGQNSRVVLAKILLEEPDLLILDEPTNHLDCREIGRASCRERV
;
A
#
# COMPACT_ATOMS: atom_id res chain seq x y z
N MET A 1 5.53 0.53 20.38
CA MET A 1 4.13 0.96 20.74
C MET A 1 3.21 0.22 19.77
N ALA A 2 2.15 -0.42 20.33
CA ALA A 2 1.26 -1.22 19.49
C ALA A 2 0.53 -0.35 18.45
N ILE A 3 0.64 -0.75 17.17
CA ILE A 3 -0.05 -0.11 16.04
C ILE A 3 -1.37 -0.80 15.74
N LEU A 4 -1.52 -2.06 16.18
CA LEU A 4 -2.72 -2.87 16.05
C LEU A 4 -2.84 -3.76 17.29
N GLN A 5 -4.03 -3.83 17.88
CA GLN A 5 -4.32 -4.69 19.02
C GLN A 5 -5.62 -5.45 18.76
N ILE A 6 -5.59 -6.74 19.02
CA ILE A 6 -6.69 -7.68 18.81
C ILE A 6 -6.96 -8.36 20.15
N ASN A 7 -8.23 -8.37 20.57
CA ASN A 7 -8.65 -8.97 21.83
C ASN A 7 -9.86 -9.86 21.58
N ASP A 8 -9.75 -11.12 21.97
CA ASP A 8 -10.81 -12.13 22.08
C ASP A 8 -11.67 -12.29 20.82
N ILE A 9 -11.03 -12.27 19.65
CA ILE A 9 -11.74 -12.46 18.38
C ILE A 9 -12.26 -13.89 18.29
N TYR A 10 -13.55 -13.99 18.01
CA TYR A 10 -14.26 -15.22 17.67
C TYR A 10 -14.78 -15.15 16.23
N MET A 11 -14.69 -16.27 15.52
CA MET A 11 -15.28 -16.44 14.19
C MET A 11 -15.72 -17.88 13.97
N GLY A 12 -16.94 -18.05 13.44
CA GLY A 12 -17.50 -19.33 13.06
C GLY A 12 -18.34 -19.20 11.79
N PHE A 13 -18.54 -20.30 11.09
CA PHE A 13 -19.41 -20.38 9.92
C PHE A 13 -20.32 -21.61 10.04
N SER A 14 -21.62 -21.42 9.83
CA SER A 14 -22.60 -22.51 9.79
C SER A 14 -22.55 -23.45 11.01
N GLY A 15 -22.22 -22.92 12.19
CA GLY A 15 -22.16 -23.69 13.45
C GLY A 15 -20.79 -24.34 13.71
N GLU A 16 -19.83 -24.24 12.81
CA GLU A 16 -18.44 -24.65 13.04
C GLU A 16 -17.57 -23.48 13.46
N THR A 17 -16.81 -23.63 14.54
CA THR A 17 -15.86 -22.61 15.01
C THR A 17 -14.60 -22.63 14.13
N LEU A 18 -14.31 -21.53 13.47
CA LEU A 18 -13.10 -21.36 12.68
C LEU A 18 -11.91 -21.04 13.59
N PHE A 19 -12.09 -20.07 14.49
CA PHE A 19 -11.15 -19.75 15.56
C PHE A 19 -11.86 -19.05 16.72
N LYS A 20 -11.26 -19.14 17.91
CA LYS A 20 -11.78 -18.54 19.14
C LYS A 20 -10.65 -17.95 19.97
N GLU A 21 -10.98 -16.88 20.72
CA GLU A 21 -10.09 -16.28 21.72
C GLU A 21 -8.74 -15.84 21.16
N ILE A 22 -8.74 -15.38 19.86
CA ILE A 22 -7.52 -14.85 19.26
C ILE A 22 -7.25 -13.48 19.84
N SER A 23 -6.12 -13.35 20.54
CA SER A 23 -5.63 -12.10 21.11
C SER A 23 -4.15 -11.94 20.85
N PHE A 24 -3.75 -10.84 20.24
CA PHE A 24 -2.35 -10.45 20.01
C PHE A 24 -2.22 -8.96 19.72
N SER A 25 -1.01 -8.45 19.81
CA SER A 25 -0.68 -7.07 19.40
C SER A 25 0.42 -7.07 18.35
N VAL A 26 0.43 -6.03 17.54
CA VAL A 26 1.47 -5.76 16.54
C VAL A 26 2.12 -4.44 16.90
N ASP A 27 3.42 -4.44 17.15
CA ASP A 27 4.22 -3.25 17.38
C ASP A 27 4.88 -2.76 16.08
N GLU A 28 5.35 -1.51 16.08
CA GLU A 28 6.15 -0.98 14.98
C GLU A 28 7.38 -1.87 14.75
N LYS A 29 7.61 -2.24 13.48
CA LYS A 29 8.71 -3.12 13.03
C LYS A 29 8.54 -4.63 13.32
N ASP A 30 7.44 -5.05 13.91
CA ASP A 30 7.18 -6.48 14.06
C ASP A 30 7.06 -7.17 12.71
N LYS A 31 7.49 -8.44 12.68
CA LYS A 31 7.31 -9.35 11.54
C LYS A 31 6.57 -10.58 12.04
N ILE A 32 5.30 -10.68 11.68
CA ILE A 32 4.39 -11.73 12.17
C ILE A 32 4.07 -12.68 11.02
N GLY A 33 4.29 -13.97 11.21
CA GLY A 33 3.89 -15.03 10.29
C GLY A 33 2.64 -15.75 10.80
N ILE A 34 1.57 -15.79 9.99
CA ILE A 34 0.37 -16.57 10.26
C ILE A 34 0.48 -17.90 9.52
N ILE A 35 0.58 -19.00 10.29
CA ILE A 35 0.77 -20.35 9.76
C ILE A 35 -0.47 -21.19 10.04
N GLY A 36 -0.88 -22.01 9.10
CA GLY A 36 -2.00 -22.93 9.25
C GLY A 36 -2.32 -23.64 7.93
N VAL A 37 -3.06 -24.74 8.01
CA VAL A 37 -3.54 -25.48 6.83
C VAL A 37 -4.48 -24.64 5.98
N ASN A 38 -4.73 -25.07 4.73
CA ASN A 38 -5.72 -24.41 3.88
C ASN A 38 -7.12 -24.55 4.52
N GLY A 39 -7.88 -23.45 4.52
CA GLY A 39 -9.17 -23.39 5.20
C GLY A 39 -9.13 -23.06 6.70
N ALA A 40 -7.96 -22.94 7.32
CA ALA A 40 -7.84 -22.58 8.74
C ALA A 40 -8.26 -21.13 9.11
N GLY A 41 -8.74 -20.34 8.13
CA GLY A 41 -9.22 -18.99 8.38
C GLY A 41 -8.18 -17.88 8.28
N LYS A 42 -6.97 -18.13 7.73
CA LYS A 42 -5.91 -17.12 7.58
C LYS A 42 -6.41 -15.85 6.85
N THR A 43 -7.00 -16.04 5.67
CA THR A 43 -7.57 -14.92 4.88
C THR A 43 -8.74 -14.26 5.61
N THR A 44 -9.56 -15.01 6.35
CA THR A 44 -10.66 -14.46 7.17
C THR A 44 -10.10 -13.57 8.29
N LEU A 45 -9.04 -14.02 8.97
CA LEU A 45 -8.37 -13.19 9.98
C LEU A 45 -7.82 -11.91 9.35
N ILE A 46 -7.17 -11.99 8.19
CA ILE A 46 -6.68 -10.82 7.45
C ILE A 46 -7.83 -9.86 7.13
N LYS A 47 -8.96 -10.35 6.64
CA LYS A 47 -10.13 -9.50 6.34
C LYS A 47 -10.70 -8.82 7.58
N LEU A 48 -10.70 -9.49 8.74
CA LEU A 48 -11.05 -8.88 10.02
C LEU A 48 -10.07 -7.76 10.38
N LEU A 49 -8.76 -7.98 10.22
CA LEU A 49 -7.73 -6.96 10.46
C LEU A 49 -7.89 -5.75 9.54
N LEU A 50 -8.31 -5.96 8.30
CA LEU A 50 -8.58 -4.89 7.35
C LEU A 50 -9.89 -4.15 7.65
N GLY A 51 -10.81 -4.76 8.43
CA GLY A 51 -12.16 -4.23 8.69
C GLY A 51 -13.14 -4.53 7.54
N LEU A 52 -12.81 -5.49 6.68
CA LEU A 52 -13.68 -5.96 5.60
C LEU A 52 -14.74 -6.95 6.09
N GLU A 53 -14.48 -7.59 7.22
CA GLU A 53 -15.39 -8.47 7.93
C GLU A 53 -15.44 -8.05 9.41
N ASN A 54 -16.50 -8.45 10.12
CA ASN A 54 -16.65 -8.23 11.55
C ASN A 54 -16.53 -9.55 12.31
N SER A 55 -15.91 -9.50 13.49
CA SER A 55 -15.91 -10.65 14.41
C SER A 55 -17.34 -11.02 14.80
N GLU A 56 -17.59 -12.30 15.02
CA GLU A 56 -18.85 -12.78 15.58
C GLU A 56 -18.88 -12.67 17.11
N ILE A 57 -20.08 -12.82 17.69
CA ILE A 57 -20.24 -12.88 19.13
C ILE A 57 -19.79 -14.29 19.59
N ASN A 58 -18.88 -14.34 20.54
CA ASN A 58 -18.46 -15.60 21.15
C ASN A 58 -19.65 -16.22 21.92
N PRO A 59 -20.15 -17.40 21.55
CA PRO A 59 -21.31 -18.00 22.21
C PRO A 59 -21.04 -18.41 23.66
N ALA A 60 -19.79 -18.54 24.06
CA ALA A 60 -19.41 -18.89 25.42
C ALA A 60 -19.43 -17.68 26.38
N THR A 61 -19.03 -16.50 25.91
CA THR A 61 -18.95 -15.27 26.73
C THR A 61 -20.08 -14.29 26.45
N ASN A 62 -20.79 -14.46 25.34
CA ASN A 62 -21.77 -13.51 24.80
C ASN A 62 -21.18 -12.13 24.52
N GLU A 63 -19.88 -12.05 24.28
CA GLU A 63 -19.15 -10.82 23.98
C GLU A 63 -18.56 -10.88 22.55
N ARG A 64 -18.34 -9.70 21.98
CA ARG A 64 -17.67 -9.56 20.68
C ARG A 64 -16.25 -9.07 20.93
N GLY A 65 -15.27 -9.78 20.36
CA GLY A 65 -13.89 -9.34 20.39
C GLY A 65 -13.67 -8.00 19.69
N THR A 66 -12.60 -7.31 20.04
CA THR A 66 -12.29 -5.95 19.58
C THR A 66 -10.98 -5.91 18.79
N ILE A 67 -10.96 -5.05 17.76
CA ILE A 67 -9.75 -4.72 17.00
C ILE A 67 -9.54 -3.21 17.10
N SER A 68 -8.45 -2.81 17.73
CA SER A 68 -8.05 -1.42 17.88
C SER A 68 -6.84 -1.12 17.00
N LYS A 69 -6.92 -0.04 16.23
CA LYS A 69 -5.85 0.43 15.33
C LYS A 69 -5.37 1.80 15.76
N LYS A 70 -4.07 2.08 15.59
CA LYS A 70 -3.51 3.43 15.71
C LYS A 70 -4.27 4.39 14.79
N SER A 71 -4.52 5.62 15.25
CA SER A 71 -5.17 6.64 14.43
C SER A 71 -4.36 6.87 13.14
N ASN A 72 -5.07 6.95 12.00
CA ASN A 72 -4.48 7.16 10.67
C ASN A 72 -3.47 6.08 10.22
N LEU A 73 -3.59 4.85 10.75
CA LEU A 73 -2.74 3.73 10.32
C LEU A 73 -2.96 3.43 8.83
N LYS A 74 -1.92 3.65 8.02
CA LYS A 74 -1.92 3.27 6.61
C LYS A 74 -1.65 1.77 6.49
N VAL A 75 -2.60 1.02 5.94
CA VAL A 75 -2.47 -0.43 5.76
C VAL A 75 -2.32 -0.75 4.28
N GLY A 76 -1.18 -1.33 3.90
CA GLY A 76 -0.97 -1.92 2.58
C GLY A 76 -1.40 -3.39 2.59
N TYR A 77 -2.22 -3.81 1.65
CA TYR A 77 -2.67 -5.20 1.54
C TYR A 77 -2.41 -5.77 0.16
N LEU A 78 -1.60 -6.82 0.12
CA LEU A 78 -1.41 -7.63 -1.08
C LEU A 78 -2.42 -8.78 -1.06
N ALA A 79 -3.54 -8.58 -1.78
CA ALA A 79 -4.54 -9.62 -2.00
C ALA A 79 -4.08 -10.58 -3.11
N GLN A 80 -4.56 -11.82 -3.07
CA GLN A 80 -4.28 -12.84 -4.08
C GLN A 80 -4.69 -12.41 -5.51
N ASN A 81 -5.68 -11.52 -5.67
CA ASN A 81 -6.24 -11.06 -6.94
C ASN A 81 -6.28 -9.52 -7.06
N THR A 82 -5.20 -8.83 -6.76
CA THR A 82 -5.14 -7.38 -7.00
C THR A 82 -5.05 -7.11 -8.51
N GLN A 83 -6.00 -6.31 -9.04
CA GLN A 83 -6.02 -5.96 -10.45
C GLN A 83 -5.28 -4.64 -10.70
N LEU A 84 -4.32 -4.68 -11.63
CA LEU A 84 -3.67 -3.51 -12.20
C LEU A 84 -4.27 -3.20 -13.57
N ASN A 85 -4.12 -1.97 -14.05
CA ASN A 85 -4.56 -1.60 -15.40
C ASN A 85 -3.65 -2.27 -16.44
N LYS A 86 -4.19 -3.24 -17.18
CA LYS A 86 -3.46 -4.04 -18.17
C LYS A 86 -2.88 -3.23 -19.32
N GLU A 87 -3.45 -2.07 -19.63
CA GLU A 87 -3.01 -1.19 -20.71
C GLU A 87 -1.83 -0.30 -20.34
N ASN A 88 -1.65 -0.05 -19.03
CA ASN A 88 -0.53 0.74 -18.55
C ASN A 88 0.79 -0.05 -18.67
N THR A 89 1.89 0.67 -18.88
CA THR A 89 3.23 0.12 -18.66
C THR A 89 3.46 -0.02 -17.15
N VAL A 90 4.42 -0.88 -16.76
CA VAL A 90 4.81 -1.04 -15.34
C VAL A 90 5.12 0.32 -14.71
N PHE A 91 5.94 1.13 -15.37
CA PHE A 91 6.33 2.44 -14.85
C PHE A 91 5.13 3.40 -14.71
N ASN A 92 4.28 3.48 -15.74
CA ASN A 92 3.10 4.35 -15.70
C ASN A 92 2.08 3.91 -14.65
N GLU A 93 1.93 2.61 -14.43
CA GLU A 93 1.05 2.09 -13.37
C GLU A 93 1.54 2.51 -11.99
N LEU A 94 2.85 2.48 -11.75
CA LEU A 94 3.44 2.94 -10.49
C LEU A 94 3.36 4.46 -10.33
N MET A 95 3.47 5.22 -11.42
CA MET A 95 3.25 6.67 -11.41
C MET A 95 1.86 7.06 -10.93
N THR A 96 0.83 6.19 -11.10
CA THR A 96 -0.54 6.50 -10.64
C THR A 96 -0.66 6.69 -9.12
N VAL A 97 0.28 6.16 -8.33
CA VAL A 97 0.34 6.40 -6.88
C VAL A 97 0.51 7.88 -6.55
N PHE A 98 1.15 8.63 -7.45
CA PHE A 98 1.50 10.02 -7.30
C PHE A 98 0.60 10.97 -8.09
N ASN A 99 -0.60 10.56 -8.50
CA ASN A 99 -1.49 11.37 -9.33
C ASN A 99 -1.70 12.79 -8.79
N ASN A 100 -1.90 12.96 -7.48
CA ASN A 100 -2.06 14.29 -6.87
C ASN A 100 -0.81 15.17 -7.08
N LEU A 101 0.40 14.59 -6.98
CA LEU A 101 1.64 15.32 -7.21
C LEU A 101 1.87 15.61 -8.70
N LEU A 102 1.41 14.72 -9.59
CA LEU A 102 1.44 14.97 -11.04
C LEU A 102 0.49 16.08 -11.43
N GLU A 103 -0.68 16.17 -10.79
CA GLU A 103 -1.62 17.30 -10.96
C GLU A 103 -0.99 18.60 -10.49
N ASP A 104 -0.33 18.62 -9.32
CA ASP A 104 0.41 19.79 -8.83
C ASP A 104 1.52 20.20 -9.81
N TYR A 105 2.30 19.25 -10.33
CA TYR A 105 3.33 19.54 -11.33
C TYR A 105 2.74 20.14 -12.61
N ASN A 106 1.67 19.57 -13.13
CA ASN A 106 0.99 20.09 -14.30
C ASN A 106 0.44 21.49 -14.04
N ARG A 107 -0.12 21.75 -12.86
CA ARG A 107 -0.60 23.08 -12.47
C ARG A 107 0.51 24.10 -12.41
N MET A 108 1.68 23.74 -11.87
CA MET A 108 2.87 24.61 -11.87
C MET A 108 3.30 24.96 -13.32
N GLN A 109 3.29 24.00 -14.24
CA GLN A 109 3.64 24.25 -15.65
C GLN A 109 2.61 25.17 -16.31
N GLU A 110 1.32 24.97 -16.04
CA GLU A 110 0.25 25.84 -16.54
C GLU A 110 0.39 27.27 -16.03
N ILE A 111 0.62 27.46 -14.71
CA ILE A 111 0.81 28.79 -14.13
C ILE A 111 2.05 29.46 -14.73
N ASN A 112 3.16 28.75 -14.86
CA ASN A 112 4.36 29.29 -15.49
C ASN A 112 4.08 29.75 -16.93
N PHE A 113 3.30 28.99 -17.70
CA PHE A 113 2.88 29.42 -19.04
C PHE A 113 1.97 30.68 -18.97
N LEU A 114 0.97 30.71 -18.09
CA LEU A 114 0.07 31.86 -17.93
C LEU A 114 0.80 33.14 -17.55
N LEU A 115 1.83 33.06 -16.72
CA LEU A 115 2.68 34.19 -16.35
C LEU A 115 3.45 34.78 -17.52
N THR A 116 3.65 34.03 -18.61
CA THR A 116 4.27 34.55 -19.83
C THR A 116 3.31 35.28 -20.77
N VAL A 117 2.00 34.95 -20.70
CA VAL A 117 1.03 35.44 -21.67
C VAL A 117 -0.02 36.39 -21.09
N ASN A 118 -0.20 36.42 -19.77
CA ASN A 118 -1.24 37.23 -19.10
C ASN A 118 -0.70 37.90 -17.84
N LEU A 119 -0.62 39.21 -17.87
CA LEU A 119 -0.11 40.03 -16.76
C LEU A 119 -1.21 40.55 -15.81
N ASP A 120 -2.49 40.42 -16.18
CA ASP A 120 -3.60 40.99 -15.40
C ASP A 120 -3.82 40.34 -14.05
N ASN A 121 -3.35 39.07 -13.88
CA ASN A 121 -3.50 38.26 -12.67
C ASN A 121 -2.14 37.84 -12.09
N PHE A 122 -1.08 38.55 -12.39
CA PHE A 122 0.29 38.15 -12.05
C PHE A 122 0.48 37.82 -10.56
N ASP A 123 0.04 38.71 -9.65
CA ASP A 123 0.21 38.51 -8.21
C ASP A 123 -0.52 37.23 -7.70
N LYS A 124 -1.74 37.01 -8.18
CA LYS A 124 -2.51 35.81 -7.80
C LYS A 124 -1.89 34.53 -8.33
N LEU A 125 -1.39 34.55 -9.57
CA LEU A 125 -0.71 33.40 -10.16
C LEU A 125 0.60 33.09 -9.45
N MET A 126 1.35 34.11 -9.02
CA MET A 126 2.58 33.95 -8.23
C MET A 126 2.30 33.36 -6.84
N GLU A 127 1.24 33.82 -6.17
CA GLU A 127 0.81 33.27 -4.88
C GLU A 127 0.42 31.78 -5.02
N GLU A 128 -0.42 31.46 -6.01
CA GLU A 128 -0.81 30.07 -6.29
C GLU A 128 0.38 29.19 -6.65
N LEU A 129 1.31 29.69 -7.47
CA LEU A 129 2.54 28.97 -7.80
C LEU A 129 3.38 28.67 -6.55
N GLY A 130 3.46 29.62 -5.63
CA GLY A 130 4.14 29.43 -4.35
C GLY A 130 3.53 28.31 -3.53
N GLU A 131 2.20 28.30 -3.36
CA GLU A 131 1.48 27.26 -2.60
C GLU A 131 1.63 25.87 -3.21
N VAL A 132 1.43 25.76 -4.54
CA VAL A 132 1.53 24.48 -5.25
C VAL A 132 2.97 23.97 -5.22
N SER A 133 3.96 24.84 -5.43
CA SER A 133 5.38 24.46 -5.37
C SER A 133 5.79 23.97 -3.99
N GLU A 134 5.39 24.66 -2.93
CA GLU A 134 5.68 24.25 -1.55
C GLU A 134 5.04 22.87 -1.24
N ARG A 135 3.81 22.64 -1.68
CA ARG A 135 3.14 21.34 -1.52
C ARG A 135 3.85 20.23 -2.28
N TYR A 136 4.26 20.49 -3.53
CA TYR A 136 4.98 19.55 -4.37
C TYR A 136 6.35 19.17 -3.77
N GLU A 137 7.11 20.17 -3.28
CA GLU A 137 8.39 19.96 -2.61
C GLU A 137 8.26 19.21 -1.28
N ARG A 138 7.29 19.59 -0.45
CA ARG A 138 7.01 18.93 0.85
C ARG A 138 6.74 17.43 0.70
N HIS A 139 6.13 17.03 -0.40
CA HIS A 139 5.86 15.62 -0.70
C HIS A 139 6.92 14.98 -1.61
N GLU A 140 8.09 15.60 -1.73
CA GLU A 140 9.24 15.12 -2.50
C GLU A 140 8.90 14.82 -3.98
N GLY A 141 8.07 15.66 -4.60
CA GLY A 141 7.59 15.46 -5.97
C GLY A 141 8.69 15.29 -7.01
N TYR A 142 9.83 15.99 -6.85
CA TYR A 142 11.00 15.86 -7.74
C TYR A 142 11.71 14.49 -7.62
N SER A 143 11.41 13.70 -6.60
CA SER A 143 12.04 12.39 -6.34
C SER A 143 11.19 11.19 -6.78
N ILE A 144 10.01 11.41 -7.36
CA ILE A 144 9.05 10.35 -7.71
C ILE A 144 9.69 9.27 -8.58
N GLU A 145 10.34 9.67 -9.68
CA GLU A 145 10.98 8.71 -10.59
C GLU A 145 12.08 7.91 -9.89
N TYR A 146 12.86 8.56 -9.05
CA TYR A 146 13.91 7.90 -8.28
C TYR A 146 13.33 6.88 -7.30
N LYS A 147 12.25 7.22 -6.57
CA LYS A 147 11.56 6.30 -5.66
C LYS A 147 11.03 5.08 -6.39
N ILE A 148 10.39 5.27 -7.55
CA ILE A 148 9.91 4.17 -8.39
C ILE A 148 11.06 3.25 -8.81
N LYS A 149 12.13 3.82 -9.37
CA LYS A 149 13.31 3.06 -9.81
C LYS A 149 13.96 2.29 -8.65
N GLN A 150 14.06 2.90 -7.48
CA GLN A 150 14.61 2.27 -6.28
C GLN A 150 13.78 1.04 -5.87
N ILE A 151 12.45 1.14 -5.83
CA ILE A 151 11.57 0.03 -5.46
C ILE A 151 11.59 -1.07 -6.53
N LEU A 152 11.55 -0.71 -7.83
CA LEU A 152 11.65 -1.68 -8.92
C LEU A 152 12.95 -2.50 -8.83
N ASN A 153 14.07 -1.84 -8.58
CA ASN A 153 15.36 -2.51 -8.38
C ASN A 153 15.38 -3.36 -7.11
N GLY A 154 14.82 -2.87 -6.00
CA GLY A 154 14.71 -3.60 -4.74
C GLY A 154 13.90 -4.89 -4.84
N LEU A 155 12.90 -4.93 -5.74
CA LEU A 155 12.08 -6.10 -6.04
C LEU A 155 12.62 -6.94 -7.21
N ASN A 156 13.84 -6.68 -7.68
CA ASN A 156 14.47 -7.37 -8.82
C ASN A 156 13.58 -7.37 -10.08
N ILE A 157 12.90 -6.26 -10.37
CA ILE A 157 12.16 -6.05 -11.61
C ILE A 157 13.10 -5.41 -12.64
N PRO A 158 13.55 -6.15 -13.66
CA PRO A 158 14.57 -5.67 -14.58
C PRO A 158 14.04 -4.52 -15.47
N GLU A 159 14.93 -3.63 -15.89
CA GLU A 159 14.59 -2.39 -16.60
C GLU A 159 13.81 -2.62 -17.91
N ASN A 160 14.08 -3.72 -18.60
CA ASN A 160 13.36 -4.06 -19.82
C ASN A 160 11.85 -4.34 -19.60
N LEU A 161 11.42 -4.60 -18.35
CA LEU A 161 10.01 -4.74 -18.01
C LEU A 161 9.34 -3.40 -17.70
N TRP A 162 10.07 -2.34 -17.39
CA TRP A 162 9.48 -1.07 -16.94
C TRP A 162 8.56 -0.42 -17.98
N THR A 163 8.92 -0.59 -19.25
CA THR A 163 8.13 -0.09 -20.39
C THR A 163 7.16 -1.12 -20.96
N MET A 164 7.15 -2.35 -20.41
CA MET A 164 6.23 -3.40 -20.83
C MET A 164 4.83 -3.16 -20.26
N LYS A 165 3.79 -3.45 -21.04
CA LYS A 165 2.42 -3.40 -20.57
C LYS A 165 2.18 -4.47 -19.50
N ILE A 166 1.41 -4.11 -18.46
CA ILE A 166 1.00 -4.99 -17.35
C ILE A 166 0.36 -6.28 -17.89
N GLY A 167 -0.48 -6.17 -18.94
CA GLY A 167 -1.16 -7.32 -19.54
C GLY A 167 -0.22 -8.40 -20.12
N ASN A 168 1.07 -8.06 -20.35
CA ASN A 168 2.07 -8.97 -20.93
C ASN A 168 2.98 -9.61 -19.86
N LEU A 169 2.76 -9.29 -18.57
CA LEU A 169 3.56 -9.82 -17.47
C LEU A 169 3.11 -11.23 -17.08
N SER A 170 4.06 -12.05 -16.62
CA SER A 170 3.73 -13.30 -15.93
C SER A 170 3.05 -13.02 -14.57
N GLY A 171 2.34 -14.02 -14.01
CA GLY A 171 1.69 -13.88 -12.70
C GLY A 171 2.66 -13.41 -11.59
N GLY A 172 3.86 -14.00 -11.52
CA GLY A 172 4.88 -13.60 -10.55
C GLY A 172 5.43 -12.18 -10.77
N GLN A 173 5.60 -11.76 -12.03
CA GLN A 173 5.99 -10.38 -12.37
C GLN A 173 4.89 -9.40 -11.96
N ASN A 174 3.62 -9.73 -12.26
CA ASN A 174 2.48 -8.91 -11.89
C ASN A 174 2.39 -8.73 -10.37
N SER A 175 2.55 -9.81 -9.60
CA SER A 175 2.53 -9.74 -8.12
C SER A 175 3.64 -8.85 -7.56
N ARG A 176 4.84 -8.85 -8.16
CA ARG A 176 5.91 -7.93 -7.79
C ARG A 176 5.57 -6.46 -8.10
N VAL A 177 4.91 -6.20 -9.23
CA VAL A 177 4.46 -4.82 -9.56
C VAL A 177 3.36 -4.36 -8.61
N VAL A 178 2.42 -5.23 -8.23
CA VAL A 178 1.42 -4.93 -7.18
C VAL A 178 2.11 -4.58 -5.86
N LEU A 179 3.09 -5.39 -5.45
CA LEU A 179 3.86 -5.11 -4.24
C LEU A 179 4.61 -3.79 -4.34
N ALA A 180 5.24 -3.50 -5.50
CA ALA A 180 5.90 -2.22 -5.75
C ALA A 180 4.93 -1.05 -5.55
N LYS A 181 3.71 -1.15 -6.09
CA LYS A 181 2.67 -0.13 -5.96
C LYS A 181 2.30 0.11 -4.50
N ILE A 182 2.07 -0.96 -3.73
CA ILE A 182 1.75 -0.87 -2.30
C ILE A 182 2.91 -0.25 -1.50
N LEU A 183 4.15 -0.61 -1.79
CA LEU A 183 5.32 -0.06 -1.09
C LEU A 183 5.53 1.44 -1.39
N LEU A 184 5.18 1.90 -2.60
CA LEU A 184 5.22 3.33 -2.95
C LEU A 184 4.21 4.17 -2.16
N GLU A 185 3.09 3.56 -1.70
CA GLU A 185 2.10 4.21 -0.84
C GLU A 185 2.61 4.41 0.60
N GLU A 186 3.79 3.85 0.94
CA GLU A 186 4.46 3.94 2.23
C GLU A 186 3.54 3.52 3.41
N PRO A 187 3.05 2.26 3.43
CA PRO A 187 2.17 1.78 4.48
C PRO A 187 2.91 1.63 5.82
N ASP A 188 2.21 1.93 6.93
CA ASP A 188 2.69 1.66 8.29
C ASP A 188 2.63 0.17 8.65
N LEU A 189 1.64 -0.53 8.09
CA LEU A 189 1.42 -1.97 8.24
C LEU A 189 1.23 -2.61 6.86
N LEU A 190 2.09 -3.58 6.52
CA LEU A 190 1.97 -4.37 5.29
C LEU A 190 1.43 -5.75 5.61
N ILE A 191 0.29 -6.11 5.01
CA ILE A 191 -0.34 -7.43 5.12
C ILE A 191 -0.21 -8.15 3.78
N LEU A 192 0.34 -9.37 3.82
CA LEU A 192 0.54 -10.20 2.63
C LEU A 192 -0.22 -11.51 2.79
N ASP A 193 -1.14 -11.81 1.86
CA ASP A 193 -1.88 -13.08 1.83
C ASP A 193 -1.23 -14.03 0.81
N GLU A 194 -0.71 -15.16 1.29
CA GLU A 194 0.01 -16.19 0.51
C GLU A 194 1.16 -15.66 -0.37
N PRO A 195 2.10 -14.86 0.18
CA PRO A 195 3.14 -14.20 -0.62
C PRO A 195 4.11 -15.19 -1.28
N THR A 196 4.22 -16.42 -0.74
CA THR A 196 5.20 -17.43 -1.20
C THR A 196 4.89 -18.00 -2.58
N ASN A 197 3.66 -17.87 -3.07
CA ASN A 197 3.29 -18.37 -4.39
C ASN A 197 3.97 -17.59 -5.54
N HIS A 198 4.44 -16.36 -5.26
CA HIS A 198 4.95 -15.45 -6.29
C HIS A 198 6.14 -14.57 -5.86
N LEU A 199 6.51 -14.58 -4.57
CA LEU A 199 7.52 -13.70 -4.00
C LEU A 199 8.54 -14.47 -3.14
N ASP A 200 9.84 -14.15 -3.27
CA ASP A 200 10.82 -14.54 -2.28
C ASP A 200 10.74 -13.57 -1.09
N CYS A 201 10.50 -14.09 0.13
CA CYS A 201 10.41 -13.28 1.34
C CYS A 201 11.65 -12.41 1.61
N ARG A 202 12.81 -12.76 1.01
CA ARG A 202 14.04 -11.97 1.07
C ARG A 202 13.96 -10.67 0.25
N GLU A 203 13.15 -10.65 -0.80
CA GLU A 203 12.98 -9.47 -1.67
C GLU A 203 12.19 -8.37 -0.94
N ILE A 204 11.18 -8.74 -0.15
CA ILE A 204 10.36 -7.80 0.62
C ILE A 204 11.20 -7.02 1.65
N GLY A 205 12.12 -7.71 2.35
CA GLY A 205 12.99 -7.09 3.33
C GLY A 205 13.97 -6.07 2.74
N ARG A 206 14.39 -6.25 1.48
CA ARG A 206 15.32 -5.33 0.78
C ARG A 206 14.61 -4.08 0.27
N ALA A 207 13.38 -4.22 -0.23
CA ALA A 207 12.60 -3.10 -0.76
C ALA A 207 12.11 -2.15 0.34
N SER A 208 11.86 -2.68 1.56
CA SER A 208 11.37 -1.91 2.71
C SER A 208 12.46 -1.33 3.62
N CYS A 209 13.75 -1.67 3.40
CA CYS A 209 14.87 -1.10 4.15
C CYS A 209 15.09 0.35 3.73
N ARG A 210 14.34 1.28 4.32
CA ARG A 210 14.78 2.66 4.44
C ARG A 210 15.90 2.69 5.49
N GLU A 211 17.14 2.85 5.07
CA GLU A 211 18.13 3.49 5.92
C GLU A 211 17.64 4.91 6.18
N ARG A 212 17.09 5.13 7.38
CA ARG A 212 16.98 6.48 7.93
C ARG A 212 18.39 6.84 8.37
N VAL A 213 19.06 7.64 7.56
CA VAL A 213 20.22 8.42 7.99
C VAL A 213 19.74 9.53 8.90
#